data_fabdd5371e120b2f0b580bfcbf357afa
#
_entry.id   fabdd5371e120b2f0b580bfcbf357afa
#
_cell.length_a   1.000
_cell.length_b   1.000
_cell.length_c   1.000
_cell.angle_alpha   90.00
_cell.angle_beta   90.00
_cell.angle_gamma   90.00
#
_symmetry.space_group_name_H-M   'P 1'
#
loop_
_entity.id
_entity.type
_entity.pdbx_description
1 polymer ?
#
loop_
_entity_poly.entity_id
_entity_poly.type
_entity_poly.pdbx_seq_one_letter_code
_entity_poly.pdbx_strand_id
1 'polypeptide(L)'
;MTRVAAHAPATEARLPEGDDKQRAVEAMFDRIAPRYDRLNRIISLGQDRRWRRHTVAALRLAPGATVLDLGCGTGDLCDVVAAAGYFATGVDFSAGMLAAAHTRAPLARADALSLPVPDASTDGVVSGFALRNFVDLDRFFRECARVLRPGGRLATLETAEPASPLLRAGHHIWFRRVVPFVGATLAKDAEAYEYLPRSTAYLPPSGDLLALVEAAGFAAVERRTFTAGAVQLITGTRR
;
A
#
# COMPACT_ATOMS: atom_id res chain seq x y z
N MET A 1 -43.97 22.91 -22.79
CA MET A 1 -43.84 21.65 -22.00
C MET A 1 -42.47 21.02 -22.31
N THR A 2 -41.47 21.39 -21.53
CA THR A 2 -40.10 20.94 -21.73
C THR A 2 -39.87 19.70 -20.86
N ARG A 3 -39.63 18.54 -21.49
CA ARG A 3 -39.29 17.30 -20.77
C ARG A 3 -37.91 17.43 -20.15
N VAL A 4 -37.86 17.43 -18.82
CA VAL A 4 -36.63 17.22 -18.05
C VAL A 4 -36.20 15.76 -18.27
N ALA A 5 -35.03 15.58 -18.90
CA ALA A 5 -34.40 14.28 -19.05
C ALA A 5 -33.98 13.78 -17.66
N ALA A 6 -34.54 12.67 -17.24
CA ALA A 6 -34.13 11.96 -16.03
C ALA A 6 -32.68 11.48 -16.22
N HIS A 7 -31.79 11.96 -15.36
CA HIS A 7 -30.43 11.45 -15.23
C HIS A 7 -30.51 10.00 -14.75
N ALA A 8 -30.14 9.05 -15.60
CA ALA A 8 -29.99 7.67 -15.21
C ALA A 8 -28.87 7.59 -14.12
N PRO A 9 -29.04 6.78 -13.06
CA PRO A 9 -27.97 6.60 -12.09
C PRO A 9 -26.74 6.03 -12.79
N ALA A 10 -25.58 6.66 -12.55
CA ALA A 10 -24.31 6.16 -13.04
C ALA A 10 -24.16 4.70 -12.58
N THR A 11 -24.14 3.78 -13.53
CA THR A 11 -23.81 2.37 -13.31
C THR A 11 -22.49 2.36 -12.55
N GLU A 12 -22.44 1.75 -11.36
CA GLU A 12 -21.18 1.54 -10.63
C GLU A 12 -20.25 0.76 -11.57
N ALA A 13 -19.32 1.45 -12.21
CA ALA A 13 -18.39 0.83 -13.12
C ALA A 13 -17.62 -0.23 -12.34
N ARG A 14 -17.67 -1.48 -12.82
CA ARG A 14 -16.95 -2.61 -12.23
C ARG A 14 -15.46 -2.24 -12.09
N LEU A 15 -14.86 -2.54 -10.95
CA LEU A 15 -13.44 -2.31 -10.74
C LEU A 15 -12.64 -3.17 -11.72
N PRO A 16 -11.58 -2.64 -12.37
CA PRO A 16 -10.75 -3.41 -13.30
C PRO A 16 -10.04 -4.56 -12.59
N GLU A 17 -9.79 -5.65 -13.30
CA GLU A 17 -9.12 -6.85 -12.80
C GLU A 17 -7.91 -7.22 -13.69
N GLY A 18 -6.98 -8.06 -13.18
CA GLY A 18 -5.82 -8.54 -13.93
C GLY A 18 -4.98 -7.40 -14.53
N ASP A 19 -4.57 -7.56 -15.79
CA ASP A 19 -3.72 -6.60 -16.51
C ASP A 19 -4.37 -5.23 -16.69
N ASP A 20 -5.72 -5.18 -16.78
CA ASP A 20 -6.44 -3.90 -16.86
C ASP A 20 -6.33 -3.13 -15.56
N LYS A 21 -6.39 -3.81 -14.40
CA LYS A 21 -6.13 -3.21 -13.09
C LYS A 21 -4.71 -2.68 -13.02
N GLN A 22 -3.72 -3.48 -13.43
CA GLN A 22 -2.31 -3.07 -13.38
C GLN A 22 -2.06 -1.80 -14.20
N ARG A 23 -2.54 -1.76 -15.45
CA ARG A 23 -2.42 -0.58 -16.32
C ARG A 23 -3.14 0.66 -15.77
N ALA A 24 -4.36 0.47 -15.26
CA ALA A 24 -5.14 1.58 -14.70
C ALA A 24 -4.48 2.15 -13.44
N VAL A 25 -3.95 1.30 -12.57
CA VAL A 25 -3.22 1.68 -11.34
C VAL A 25 -1.93 2.43 -11.70
N GLU A 26 -1.13 1.91 -12.64
CA GLU A 26 0.11 2.57 -13.09
C GLU A 26 -0.18 3.97 -13.64
N ALA A 27 -1.09 4.08 -14.61
CA ALA A 27 -1.43 5.36 -15.23
C ALA A 27 -1.98 6.37 -14.21
N MET A 28 -2.73 5.91 -13.21
CA MET A 28 -3.22 6.77 -12.14
C MET A 28 -2.06 7.28 -11.27
N PHE A 29 -1.17 6.40 -10.80
CA PHE A 29 -0.04 6.79 -9.96
C PHE A 29 0.93 7.70 -10.70
N ASP A 30 1.20 7.46 -11.98
CA ASP A 30 2.03 8.34 -12.81
C ASP A 30 1.47 9.77 -12.85
N ARG A 31 0.13 9.93 -12.94
CA ARG A 31 -0.51 11.26 -12.96
C ARG A 31 -0.43 11.98 -11.63
N ILE A 32 -0.64 11.27 -10.51
CA ILE A 32 -0.73 11.91 -9.18
C ILE A 32 0.62 12.05 -8.47
N ALA A 33 1.67 11.39 -8.95
CA ALA A 33 2.99 11.31 -8.32
C ALA A 33 3.51 12.66 -7.78
N PRO A 34 3.45 13.80 -8.52
CA PRO A 34 3.99 15.08 -8.03
C PRO A 34 3.28 15.65 -6.79
N ARG A 35 2.08 15.15 -6.46
CA ARG A 35 1.24 15.65 -5.35
C ARG A 35 0.92 14.58 -4.32
N TYR A 36 1.35 13.34 -4.57
CA TYR A 36 0.98 12.15 -3.82
C TYR A 36 1.27 12.28 -2.33
N ASP A 37 2.49 12.64 -1.94
CA ASP A 37 2.91 12.71 -0.54
C ASP A 37 2.17 13.78 0.25
N ARG A 38 1.97 14.97 -0.39
CA ARG A 38 1.22 16.06 0.24
C ARG A 38 -0.22 15.63 0.54
N LEU A 39 -0.83 14.92 -0.37
CA LEU A 39 -2.21 14.46 -0.24
C LEU A 39 -2.35 13.33 0.78
N ASN A 40 -1.45 12.34 0.75
CA ASN A 40 -1.42 11.30 1.77
C ASN A 40 -1.27 11.89 3.18
N ARG A 41 -0.42 12.90 3.34
CA ARG A 41 -0.23 13.59 4.62
C ARG A 41 -1.50 14.29 5.11
N ILE A 42 -2.26 14.91 4.19
CA ILE A 42 -3.54 15.55 4.52
C ILE A 42 -4.60 14.49 4.85
N ILE A 43 -4.75 13.46 4.03
CA ILE A 43 -5.75 12.39 4.21
C ILE A 43 -5.49 11.60 5.50
N SER A 44 -4.23 11.33 5.82
CA SER A 44 -3.83 10.64 7.04
C SER A 44 -3.78 11.53 8.29
N LEU A 45 -4.03 12.85 8.14
CA LEU A 45 -3.81 13.86 9.19
C LEU A 45 -2.39 13.81 9.77
N GLY A 46 -1.40 13.49 8.91
CA GLY A 46 0.02 13.35 9.28
C GLY A 46 0.35 12.08 10.08
N GLN A 47 -0.60 11.17 10.28
CA GLN A 47 -0.39 9.92 11.02
C GLN A 47 0.44 8.90 10.24
N ASP A 48 0.50 9.01 8.91
CA ASP A 48 1.24 8.13 8.02
C ASP A 48 2.71 7.95 8.45
N ARG A 49 3.37 9.02 8.90
CA ARG A 49 4.76 8.97 9.41
C ARG A 49 4.89 8.09 10.66
N ARG A 50 3.89 8.11 11.54
CA ARG A 50 3.89 7.29 12.76
C ARG A 50 3.66 5.82 12.40
N TRP A 51 2.73 5.54 11.50
CA TRP A 51 2.44 4.16 11.07
C TRP A 51 3.65 3.55 10.37
N ARG A 52 4.33 4.29 9.44
CA ARG A 52 5.56 3.84 8.78
C ARG A 52 6.67 3.52 9.78
N ARG A 53 6.86 4.36 10.81
CA ARG A 53 7.84 4.06 11.88
C ARG A 53 7.50 2.79 12.64
N HIS A 54 6.23 2.54 12.95
CA HIS A 54 5.81 1.29 13.56
C HIS A 54 6.03 0.08 12.66
N THR A 55 5.82 0.23 11.35
CA THR A 55 6.07 -0.81 10.35
C THR A 55 7.53 -1.22 10.35
N VAL A 56 8.44 -0.26 10.24
CA VAL A 56 9.89 -0.54 10.23
C VAL A 56 10.37 -1.08 11.58
N ALA A 57 9.90 -0.53 12.69
CA ALA A 57 10.24 -1.03 14.03
C ALA A 57 9.78 -2.47 14.27
N ALA A 58 8.72 -2.93 13.59
CA ALA A 58 8.24 -4.31 13.70
C ALA A 58 9.13 -5.34 13.00
N LEU A 59 10.04 -4.92 12.12
CA LEU A 59 11.02 -5.82 11.50
C LEU A 59 11.98 -6.42 12.54
N ARG A 60 12.39 -5.64 13.56
CA ARG A 60 13.31 -6.10 14.63
C ARG A 60 14.60 -6.73 14.09
N LEU A 61 15.15 -6.16 13.02
CA LEU A 61 16.40 -6.62 12.39
C LEU A 61 17.63 -6.01 13.07
N ALA A 62 18.78 -6.61 12.84
CA ALA A 62 20.04 -6.04 13.26
C ALA A 62 20.38 -4.77 12.42
N PRO A 63 21.09 -3.79 12.99
CA PRO A 63 21.61 -2.66 12.22
C PRO A 63 22.42 -3.13 11.01
N GLY A 64 22.26 -2.43 9.88
CA GLY A 64 22.91 -2.81 8.62
C GLY A 64 22.21 -3.91 7.83
N ALA A 65 21.04 -4.40 8.28
CA ALA A 65 20.23 -5.35 7.52
C ALA A 65 19.74 -4.75 6.19
N THR A 66 19.60 -5.58 5.17
CA THR A 66 19.07 -5.18 3.87
C THR A 66 17.55 -5.31 3.84
N VAL A 67 16.85 -4.25 3.43
CA VAL A 67 15.39 -4.19 3.41
C VAL A 67 14.89 -3.70 2.06
N LEU A 68 13.97 -4.45 1.43
CA LEU A 68 13.25 -4.04 0.23
C LEU A 68 11.93 -3.35 0.62
N ASP A 69 11.66 -2.20 0.01
CA ASP A 69 10.36 -1.52 0.06
C ASP A 69 9.63 -1.77 -1.26
N LEU A 70 8.56 -2.56 -1.22
CA LEU A 70 7.82 -3.00 -2.41
C LEU A 70 6.54 -2.15 -2.60
N GLY A 71 6.42 -1.52 -3.77
CA GLY A 71 5.48 -0.45 -4.03
C GLY A 71 5.92 0.82 -3.27
N CYS A 72 7.21 1.17 -3.40
CA CYS A 72 7.85 2.23 -2.61
C CYS A 72 7.33 3.64 -2.94
N GLY A 73 6.71 3.83 -4.11
CA GLY A 73 6.24 5.13 -4.58
C GLY A 73 7.37 6.15 -4.63
N THR A 74 7.18 7.26 -3.92
CA THR A 74 8.15 8.37 -3.81
C THR A 74 9.27 8.15 -2.80
N GLY A 75 9.27 6.99 -2.08
CA GLY A 75 10.35 6.59 -1.19
C GLY A 75 10.19 6.95 0.29
N ASP A 76 9.03 7.45 0.70
CA ASP A 76 8.76 7.81 2.11
C ASP A 76 9.09 6.69 3.12
N LEU A 77 8.79 5.43 2.79
CA LEU A 77 9.07 4.30 3.67
C LEU A 77 10.55 3.88 3.60
N CYS A 78 11.20 4.01 2.43
CA CYS A 78 12.64 3.84 2.28
C CYS A 78 13.41 4.76 3.24
N ASP A 79 13.01 6.03 3.37
CA ASP A 79 13.65 6.98 4.28
C ASP A 79 13.50 6.56 5.75
N VAL A 80 12.35 6.00 6.12
CA VAL A 80 12.14 5.46 7.48
C VAL A 80 12.99 4.23 7.74
N VAL A 81 13.16 3.35 6.73
CA VAL A 81 14.04 2.17 6.77
C VAL A 81 15.50 2.62 6.98
N ALA A 82 15.96 3.59 6.19
CA ALA A 82 17.32 4.14 6.32
C ALA A 82 17.55 4.82 7.67
N ALA A 83 16.57 5.59 8.15
CA ALA A 83 16.63 6.23 9.47
C ALA A 83 16.68 5.24 10.65
N ALA A 84 16.19 4.01 10.45
CA ALA A 84 16.29 2.91 11.42
C ALA A 84 17.66 2.19 11.39
N GLY A 85 18.59 2.61 10.52
CA GLY A 85 19.93 2.02 10.40
C GLY A 85 19.98 0.80 9.47
N TYR A 86 19.01 0.63 8.59
CA TYR A 86 18.98 -0.45 7.59
C TYR A 86 19.35 0.05 6.20
N PHE A 87 19.82 -0.83 5.33
CA PHE A 87 20.02 -0.54 3.90
C PHE A 87 18.72 -0.71 3.14
N ALA A 88 18.10 0.40 2.73
CA ALA A 88 16.87 0.41 1.98
C ALA A 88 17.13 0.29 0.47
N THR A 89 16.31 -0.48 -0.24
CA THR A 89 16.15 -0.44 -1.70
C THR A 89 14.66 -0.40 -2.01
N GLY A 90 14.23 0.61 -2.76
CA GLY A 90 12.84 0.76 -3.17
C GLY A 90 12.57 0.13 -4.54
N VAL A 91 11.43 -0.54 -4.66
CA VAL A 91 10.94 -1.11 -5.92
C VAL A 91 9.53 -0.60 -6.17
N ASP A 92 9.29 -0.05 -7.36
CA ASP A 92 7.96 0.36 -7.79
C ASP A 92 7.76 0.07 -9.28
N PHE A 93 6.51 -0.16 -9.66
CA PHE A 93 6.14 -0.40 -11.05
C PHE A 93 5.96 0.92 -11.83
N SER A 94 5.46 1.97 -11.16
CA SER A 94 5.19 3.29 -11.72
C SER A 94 6.48 4.08 -11.98
N ALA A 95 6.73 4.39 -13.26
CA ALA A 95 7.85 5.23 -13.64
C ALA A 95 7.68 6.69 -13.12
N GLY A 96 6.45 7.20 -13.08
CA GLY A 96 6.14 8.52 -12.57
C GLY A 96 6.42 8.66 -11.08
N MET A 97 6.09 7.64 -10.28
CA MET A 97 6.40 7.61 -8.84
C MET A 97 7.90 7.64 -8.59
N LEU A 98 8.66 6.80 -9.31
CA LEU A 98 10.12 6.77 -9.19
C LEU A 98 10.77 8.08 -9.65
N ALA A 99 10.25 8.72 -10.70
CA ALA A 99 10.72 10.02 -11.16
C ALA A 99 10.43 11.16 -10.18
N ALA A 100 9.36 11.04 -9.38
CA ALA A 100 9.00 12.00 -8.34
C ALA A 100 9.62 11.68 -6.97
N ALA A 101 10.41 10.60 -6.88
CA ALA A 101 10.98 10.16 -5.61
C ALA A 101 12.00 11.17 -5.06
N HIS A 102 12.00 11.30 -3.74
CA HIS A 102 12.85 12.24 -3.00
C HIS A 102 13.81 11.54 -2.02
N THR A 103 13.78 10.21 -1.95
CA THR A 103 14.68 9.40 -1.14
C THR A 103 16.09 9.33 -1.72
N ARG A 104 17.08 9.06 -0.86
CA ARG A 104 18.45 8.73 -1.26
C ARG A 104 18.68 7.22 -1.41
N ALA A 105 17.70 6.39 -1.08
CA ALA A 105 17.78 4.95 -1.27
C ALA A 105 17.87 4.62 -2.76
N PRO A 106 18.61 3.58 -3.16
CA PRO A 106 18.55 3.04 -4.51
C PRO A 106 17.10 2.64 -4.87
N LEU A 107 16.70 2.98 -6.09
CA LEU A 107 15.37 2.68 -6.61
C LEU A 107 15.47 1.84 -7.88
N ALA A 108 14.55 0.89 -8.04
CA ALA A 108 14.42 0.07 -9.24
C ALA A 108 12.99 0.03 -9.73
N ARG A 109 12.80 0.10 -11.05
CA ARG A 109 11.50 -0.16 -11.66
C ARG A 109 11.36 -1.65 -11.90
N ALA A 110 10.43 -2.30 -11.19
CA ALA A 110 10.12 -3.72 -11.36
C ALA A 110 8.71 -4.04 -10.85
N ASP A 111 8.21 -5.21 -11.25
CA ASP A 111 6.98 -5.77 -10.75
C ASP A 111 7.24 -6.49 -9.41
N ALA A 112 6.53 -6.10 -8.35
CA ALA A 112 6.61 -6.73 -7.04
C ALA A 112 6.12 -8.20 -7.03
N LEU A 113 5.45 -8.64 -8.09
CA LEU A 113 5.02 -10.02 -8.30
C LEU A 113 6.09 -10.88 -8.99
N SER A 114 7.21 -10.26 -9.46
CA SER A 114 8.32 -10.95 -10.14
C SER A 114 9.58 -10.10 -10.04
N LEU A 115 10.21 -10.13 -8.86
CA LEU A 115 11.35 -9.28 -8.55
C LEU A 115 12.63 -9.76 -9.23
N PRO A 116 13.45 -8.85 -9.82
CA PRO A 116 14.78 -9.19 -10.33
C PRO A 116 15.80 -9.28 -9.17
N VAL A 117 15.45 -10.02 -8.14
CA VAL A 117 16.21 -10.16 -6.90
C VAL A 117 16.42 -11.65 -6.63
N PRO A 118 17.66 -12.10 -6.31
CA PRO A 118 17.93 -13.51 -6.01
C PRO A 118 17.14 -14.03 -4.81
N ASP A 119 16.94 -15.35 -4.77
CA ASP A 119 16.34 -16.03 -3.62
C ASP A 119 17.17 -15.79 -2.36
N ALA A 120 16.51 -15.69 -1.22
CA ALA A 120 17.11 -15.59 0.11
C ALA A 120 18.26 -14.54 0.20
N SER A 121 18.07 -13.38 -0.43
CA SER A 121 19.09 -12.32 -0.54
C SER A 121 18.85 -11.11 0.33
N THR A 122 17.66 -10.97 0.93
CA THR A 122 17.29 -9.82 1.78
C THR A 122 16.87 -10.25 3.19
N ASP A 123 17.07 -9.38 4.17
CA ASP A 123 16.76 -9.63 5.58
C ASP A 123 15.33 -9.17 5.93
N GLY A 124 14.81 -8.17 5.21
CA GLY A 124 13.49 -7.62 5.44
C GLY A 124 12.77 -7.21 4.16
N VAL A 125 11.45 -7.29 4.19
CA VAL A 125 10.56 -6.72 3.17
C VAL A 125 9.54 -5.84 3.88
N VAL A 126 9.36 -4.62 3.39
CA VAL A 126 8.28 -3.71 3.80
C VAL A 126 7.42 -3.35 2.59
N SER A 127 6.17 -2.99 2.84
CA SER A 127 5.28 -2.39 1.84
C SER A 127 4.28 -1.49 2.55
N GLY A 128 4.01 -0.33 2.01
CA GLY A 128 3.11 0.66 2.63
C GLY A 128 2.01 1.13 1.70
N PHE A 129 0.75 0.75 1.99
CA PHE A 129 -0.44 1.17 1.24
C PHE A 129 -0.46 0.72 -0.24
N ALA A 130 0.22 -0.39 -0.56
CA ALA A 130 0.33 -0.93 -1.91
C ALA A 130 -0.44 -2.24 -2.11
N LEU A 131 -0.76 -3.01 -1.05
CA LEU A 131 -1.37 -4.35 -1.18
C LEU A 131 -2.63 -4.35 -2.03
N ARG A 132 -3.53 -3.38 -1.83
CA ARG A 132 -4.78 -3.27 -2.59
C ARG A 132 -4.58 -3.04 -4.09
N ASN A 133 -3.39 -2.59 -4.49
CA ASN A 133 -3.05 -2.29 -5.87
C ASN A 133 -2.46 -3.49 -6.62
N PHE A 134 -1.89 -4.47 -5.91
CA PHE A 134 -1.40 -5.69 -6.54
C PHE A 134 -2.54 -6.53 -7.11
N VAL A 135 -2.31 -7.13 -8.26
CA VAL A 135 -3.32 -7.95 -8.95
C VAL A 135 -3.44 -9.35 -8.37
N ASP A 136 -2.40 -9.84 -7.69
CA ASP A 136 -2.30 -11.19 -7.12
C ASP A 136 -1.55 -11.12 -5.79
N LEU A 137 -2.27 -11.14 -4.67
CA LEU A 137 -1.69 -11.07 -3.32
C LEU A 137 -0.99 -12.37 -2.92
N ASP A 138 -1.46 -13.52 -3.38
CA ASP A 138 -0.82 -14.81 -3.11
C ASP A 138 0.56 -14.87 -3.78
N ARG A 139 0.65 -14.47 -5.04
CA ARG A 139 1.93 -14.35 -5.75
C ARG A 139 2.84 -13.31 -5.10
N PHE A 140 2.31 -12.17 -4.67
CA PHE A 140 3.08 -11.15 -3.94
C PHE A 140 3.72 -11.70 -2.66
N PHE A 141 2.96 -12.38 -1.81
CA PHE A 141 3.51 -12.92 -0.57
C PHE A 141 4.49 -14.07 -0.81
N ARG A 142 4.27 -14.92 -1.83
CA ARG A 142 5.24 -15.94 -2.24
C ARG A 142 6.54 -15.32 -2.75
N GLU A 143 6.46 -14.23 -3.49
CA GLU A 143 7.63 -13.51 -3.97
C GLU A 143 8.40 -12.84 -2.81
N CYS A 144 7.69 -12.24 -1.84
CA CYS A 144 8.31 -11.78 -0.59
C CYS A 144 9.03 -12.91 0.15
N ALA A 145 8.40 -14.09 0.25
CA ALA A 145 9.01 -15.25 0.89
C ALA A 145 10.24 -15.76 0.13
N ARG A 146 10.23 -15.73 -1.20
CA ARG A 146 11.35 -16.15 -2.05
C ARG A 146 12.60 -15.30 -1.82
N VAL A 147 12.44 -13.97 -1.81
CA VAL A 147 13.59 -13.06 -1.68
C VAL A 147 14.12 -12.95 -0.26
N LEU A 148 13.29 -13.22 0.74
CA LEU A 148 13.69 -13.20 2.15
C LEU A 148 14.55 -14.41 2.50
N ARG A 149 15.61 -14.19 3.27
CA ARG A 149 16.36 -15.26 3.94
C ARG A 149 15.48 -16.02 4.93
N PRO A 150 15.75 -17.30 5.22
CA PRO A 150 15.13 -17.96 6.39
C PRO A 150 15.30 -17.10 7.65
N GLY A 151 14.24 -16.90 8.41
CA GLY A 151 14.21 -15.98 9.55
C GLY A 151 14.03 -14.50 9.18
N GLY A 152 14.06 -14.13 7.90
CA GLY A 152 13.81 -12.78 7.43
C GLY A 152 12.40 -12.28 7.75
N ARG A 153 12.21 -10.97 7.77
CA ARG A 153 11.02 -10.30 8.32
C ARG A 153 10.19 -9.62 7.23
N LEU A 154 8.88 -9.85 7.28
CA LEU A 154 7.89 -9.14 6.49
C LEU A 154 7.13 -8.15 7.38
N ALA A 155 6.88 -6.93 6.89
CA ALA A 155 5.97 -5.97 7.53
C ALA A 155 5.21 -5.16 6.46
N THR A 156 3.89 -5.36 6.37
CA THR A 156 3.04 -4.66 5.40
C THR A 156 2.02 -3.77 6.11
N LEU A 157 1.99 -2.51 5.72
CA LEU A 157 1.07 -1.49 6.23
C LEU A 157 -0.02 -1.23 5.19
N GLU A 158 -1.30 -1.32 5.58
CA GLU A 158 -2.39 -1.13 4.64
C GLU A 158 -3.63 -0.55 5.34
N THR A 159 -4.53 0.02 4.56
CA THR A 159 -5.86 0.42 5.04
C THR A 159 -6.64 -0.79 5.54
N ALA A 160 -7.56 -0.56 6.46
CA ALA A 160 -8.46 -1.57 6.99
C ALA A 160 -9.81 -0.95 7.33
N GLU A 161 -10.81 -1.79 7.52
CA GLU A 161 -12.10 -1.35 8.05
C GLU A 161 -12.16 -1.53 9.56
N PRO A 162 -12.65 -0.49 10.31
CA PRO A 162 -12.93 -0.62 11.72
C PRO A 162 -13.92 -1.73 12.03
N ALA A 163 -13.65 -2.52 13.07
CA ALA A 163 -14.55 -3.59 13.51
C ALA A 163 -15.86 -3.04 14.09
N SER A 164 -15.80 -1.91 14.82
CA SER A 164 -16.98 -1.27 15.40
C SER A 164 -17.86 -0.63 14.32
N PRO A 165 -19.19 -0.91 14.30
CA PRO A 165 -20.11 -0.32 13.32
C PRO A 165 -20.12 1.20 13.34
N LEU A 166 -20.03 1.82 14.54
CA LEU A 166 -20.00 3.28 14.69
C LEU A 166 -18.74 3.89 14.09
N LEU A 167 -17.58 3.30 14.38
CA LEU A 167 -16.30 3.76 13.82
C LEU A 167 -16.25 3.52 12.30
N ARG A 168 -16.84 2.44 11.82
CA ARG A 168 -16.97 2.14 10.38
C ARG A 168 -17.83 3.19 9.67
N ALA A 169 -18.95 3.61 10.27
CA ALA A 169 -19.78 4.68 9.71
C ALA A 169 -19.00 6.01 9.59
N GLY A 170 -18.27 6.41 10.63
CA GLY A 170 -17.38 7.59 10.57
C GLY A 170 -16.28 7.47 9.52
N HIS A 171 -15.63 6.30 9.43
CA HIS A 171 -14.62 5.99 8.42
C HIS A 171 -15.20 6.08 7.00
N HIS A 172 -16.40 5.54 6.74
CA HIS A 172 -17.08 5.67 5.45
C HIS A 172 -17.41 7.12 5.09
N ILE A 173 -17.85 7.95 6.06
CA ILE A 173 -18.09 9.38 5.82
C ILE A 173 -16.79 10.07 5.43
N TRP A 174 -15.69 9.81 6.15
CA TRP A 174 -14.37 10.35 5.85
C TRP A 174 -13.93 10.00 4.42
N PHE A 175 -13.93 8.72 4.07
CA PHE A 175 -13.47 8.25 2.76
C PHE A 175 -14.42 8.61 1.61
N ARG A 176 -15.73 8.67 1.83
CA ARG A 176 -16.70 8.97 0.77
C ARG A 176 -16.94 10.46 0.54
N ARG A 177 -16.68 11.33 1.54
CA ARG A 177 -16.96 12.76 1.43
C ARG A 177 -15.72 13.62 1.57
N VAL A 178 -14.89 13.37 2.58
CA VAL A 178 -13.74 14.24 2.89
C VAL A 178 -12.59 13.96 1.90
N VAL A 179 -12.22 12.72 1.67
CA VAL A 179 -11.12 12.35 0.77
C VAL A 179 -11.36 12.83 -0.67
N PRO A 180 -12.53 12.59 -1.31
CA PRO A 180 -12.80 13.13 -2.65
C PRO A 180 -12.83 14.66 -2.71
N PHE A 181 -13.38 15.33 -1.69
CA PHE A 181 -13.39 16.79 -1.61
C PHE A 181 -11.97 17.36 -1.54
N VAL A 182 -11.11 16.79 -0.70
CA VAL A 182 -9.69 17.17 -0.61
C VAL A 182 -8.97 16.90 -1.94
N GLY A 183 -9.24 15.75 -2.56
CA GLY A 183 -8.69 15.38 -3.86
C GLY A 183 -9.08 16.35 -4.98
N ALA A 184 -10.35 16.66 -5.10
CA ALA A 184 -10.87 17.57 -6.13
C ALA A 184 -10.30 19.00 -5.98
N THR A 185 -10.13 19.48 -4.73
CA THR A 185 -9.66 20.85 -4.48
C THR A 185 -8.14 21.00 -4.60
N LEU A 186 -7.36 19.99 -4.16
CA LEU A 186 -5.91 20.10 -4.06
C LEU A 186 -5.15 19.38 -5.17
N ALA A 187 -5.71 18.28 -5.72
CA ALA A 187 -5.05 17.48 -6.74
C ALA A 187 -5.50 17.82 -8.17
N LYS A 188 -6.70 18.35 -8.35
CA LYS A 188 -7.37 18.52 -9.65
C LYS A 188 -7.51 17.19 -10.42
N ASP A 189 -7.54 16.06 -9.72
CA ASP A 189 -7.73 14.71 -10.27
C ASP A 189 -8.77 13.96 -9.41
N ALA A 190 -10.05 14.22 -9.70
CA ALA A 190 -11.16 13.62 -8.97
C ALA A 190 -11.18 12.08 -9.11
N GLU A 191 -10.79 11.55 -10.28
CA GLU A 191 -10.82 10.13 -10.59
C GLU A 191 -9.89 9.31 -9.66
N ALA A 192 -8.66 9.79 -9.45
CA ALA A 192 -7.70 9.12 -8.55
C ALA A 192 -8.20 9.07 -7.10
N TYR A 193 -8.96 10.08 -6.67
CA TYR A 193 -9.50 10.14 -5.30
C TYR A 193 -10.84 9.41 -5.12
N GLU A 194 -11.54 9.14 -6.20
CA GLU A 194 -12.64 8.18 -6.22
C GLU A 194 -12.12 6.73 -6.20
N TYR A 195 -10.95 6.49 -6.79
CA TYR A 195 -10.30 5.16 -6.74
C TYR A 195 -9.89 4.76 -5.32
N LEU A 196 -9.33 5.67 -4.51
CA LEU A 196 -8.83 5.35 -3.17
C LEU A 196 -9.85 4.63 -2.27
N PRO A 197 -11.08 5.14 -2.06
CA PRO A 197 -12.08 4.41 -1.28
C PRO A 197 -12.56 3.13 -1.97
N ARG A 198 -12.63 3.10 -3.29
CA ARG A 198 -13.08 1.91 -4.04
C ARG A 198 -12.04 0.80 -4.03
N SER A 199 -10.75 1.14 -4.07
CA SER A 199 -9.66 0.16 -4.10
C SER A 199 -9.56 -0.69 -2.81
N THR A 200 -10.11 -0.23 -1.69
CA THR A 200 -10.17 -1.05 -0.47
C THR A 200 -10.97 -2.34 -0.67
N ALA A 201 -11.91 -2.37 -1.62
CA ALA A 201 -12.67 -3.56 -1.97
C ALA A 201 -11.83 -4.68 -2.61
N TYR A 202 -10.60 -4.39 -3.06
CA TYR A 202 -9.67 -5.42 -3.53
C TYR A 202 -9.00 -6.21 -2.40
N LEU A 203 -9.04 -5.68 -1.17
CA LEU A 203 -8.46 -6.39 -0.04
C LEU A 203 -9.42 -7.48 0.45
N PRO A 204 -8.94 -8.71 0.61
CA PRO A 204 -9.75 -9.76 1.22
C PRO A 204 -10.02 -9.44 2.71
N PRO A 205 -11.00 -10.10 3.32
CA PRO A 205 -11.20 -10.05 4.76
C PRO A 205 -9.89 -10.31 5.51
N SER A 206 -9.70 -9.66 6.66
CA SER A 206 -8.40 -9.71 7.36
C SER A 206 -7.97 -11.12 7.74
N GLY A 207 -8.90 -12.04 8.02
CA GLY A 207 -8.58 -13.46 8.27
C GLY A 207 -7.99 -14.14 7.04
N ASP A 208 -8.59 -13.92 5.89
CA ASP A 208 -8.12 -14.50 4.62
C ASP A 208 -6.76 -13.91 4.22
N LEU A 209 -6.56 -12.61 4.47
CA LEU A 209 -5.28 -11.96 4.22
C LEU A 209 -4.15 -12.54 5.09
N LEU A 210 -4.41 -12.84 6.37
CA LEU A 210 -3.44 -13.52 7.24
C LEU A 210 -3.17 -14.95 6.75
N ALA A 211 -4.20 -15.69 6.34
CA ALA A 211 -4.04 -17.03 5.80
C ALA A 211 -3.19 -17.05 4.52
N LEU A 212 -3.30 -16.05 3.64
CA LEU A 212 -2.43 -15.90 2.47
C LEU A 212 -0.95 -15.74 2.88
N VAL A 213 -0.67 -14.92 3.89
CA VAL A 213 0.70 -14.74 4.41
C VAL A 213 1.25 -16.06 4.97
N GLU A 214 0.46 -16.80 5.77
CA GLU A 214 0.85 -18.09 6.34
C GLU A 214 1.11 -19.14 5.26
N ALA A 215 0.22 -19.21 4.24
CA ALA A 215 0.33 -20.12 3.10
C ALA A 215 1.56 -19.84 2.25
N ALA A 216 1.99 -18.58 2.15
CA ALA A 216 3.20 -18.18 1.44
C ALA A 216 4.51 -18.59 2.15
N GLY A 217 4.43 -19.21 3.34
CA GLY A 217 5.60 -19.73 4.06
C GLY A 217 6.09 -18.83 5.20
N PHE A 218 5.23 -17.97 5.72
CA PHE A 218 5.53 -17.19 6.92
C PHE A 218 5.02 -17.87 8.19
N ALA A 219 5.74 -17.69 9.29
CA ALA A 219 5.36 -18.07 10.66
C ALA A 219 5.18 -16.82 11.52
N ALA A 220 4.62 -16.98 12.71
CA ALA A 220 4.36 -15.89 13.66
C ALA A 220 3.68 -14.68 12.98
N VAL A 221 2.66 -14.98 12.16
CA VAL A 221 1.89 -13.96 11.46
C VAL A 221 1.03 -13.21 12.45
N GLU A 222 1.23 -11.91 12.58
CA GLU A 222 0.51 -11.05 13.51
C GLU A 222 -0.14 -9.87 12.77
N ARG A 223 -1.31 -9.47 13.26
CA ARG A 223 -2.00 -8.27 12.79
C ARG A 223 -2.17 -7.29 13.94
N ARG A 224 -1.73 -6.05 13.71
CA ARG A 224 -1.95 -4.91 14.60
C ARG A 224 -2.73 -3.83 13.87
N THR A 225 -3.66 -3.17 14.55
CA THR A 225 -4.43 -2.06 13.96
C THR A 225 -4.08 -0.73 14.61
N PHE A 226 -4.25 0.34 13.81
CA PHE A 226 -4.06 1.74 14.23
C PHE A 226 -5.32 2.54 13.91
N THR A 227 -5.43 3.73 14.52
CA THR A 227 -6.49 4.71 14.23
C THR A 227 -7.87 4.06 14.25
N ALA A 228 -8.19 3.44 15.42
CA ALA A 228 -9.47 2.78 15.65
C ALA A 228 -9.81 1.68 14.62
N GLY A 229 -8.81 1.06 14.00
CA GLY A 229 -8.97 -0.02 13.02
C GLY A 229 -8.96 0.42 11.56
N ALA A 230 -8.75 1.70 11.27
CA ALA A 230 -8.69 2.21 9.89
C ALA A 230 -7.40 1.83 9.12
N VAL A 231 -6.36 1.43 9.84
CA VAL A 231 -5.08 1.00 9.27
C VAL A 231 -4.63 -0.27 9.97
N GLN A 232 -4.01 -1.18 9.23
CA GLN A 232 -3.47 -2.44 9.74
C GLN A 232 -1.99 -2.60 9.35
N LEU A 233 -1.25 -3.21 10.24
CA LEU A 233 0.10 -3.69 10.04
C LEU A 233 0.07 -5.21 10.17
N ILE A 234 0.53 -5.91 9.15
CA ILE A 234 0.70 -7.37 9.16
C ILE A 234 2.19 -7.65 9.15
N THR A 235 2.63 -8.53 10.03
CA THR A 235 4.02 -8.96 10.13
C THR A 235 4.11 -10.47 10.05
N GLY A 236 5.26 -10.98 9.61
CA GLY A 236 5.54 -12.40 9.56
C GLY A 236 7.05 -12.67 9.53
N THR A 237 7.43 -13.90 9.89
CA THR A 237 8.81 -14.38 9.82
C THR A 237 8.90 -15.48 8.77
N ARG A 238 9.83 -15.39 7.82
CA ARG A 238 10.10 -16.41 6.80
C ARG A 238 10.54 -17.72 7.48
N ARG A 239 9.87 -18.82 7.19
CA ARG A 239 10.25 -20.17 7.67
C ARG A 239 11.57 -20.64 7.07
#